data_9e8a32316c33048e46e5b9669bc4cb19
#
_entry.id   9e8a32316c33048e46e5b9669bc4cb19
#
_cell.length_a   1.000
_cell.length_b   1.000
_cell.length_c   1.000
_cell.angle_alpha   90.00
_cell.angle_beta   90.00
_cell.angle_gamma   90.00
#
_symmetry.space_group_name_H-M   'P 1'
#
loop_
_entity.id
_entity.type
_entity.pdbx_description
1 polymer ?
#
loop_
_entity_poly.entity_id
_entity_poly.type
_entity_poly.pdbx_seq_one_letter_code
_entity_poly.pdbx_strand_id
1 'polypeptide(L)'
;MPSTPVRVKGRSLVEGAAQGALLFAEVGLSFWGGVDPASGEVIDRHHPLSGQRLAGRVLAIPSGRGSCTGSSVLMELISNGHAPAALVLAEADEILTLGVLVAQVIFQRSLPVVCVGHEAFNGLRGQGFVRLEGDVLTLSGRPPNDGWQGSDAAPQPSTFSSLELNEQDRALLDGTHGKAAQVAMHIVLRMAEIQGATQLLDVTQAHIDGCIYTGPASLRFAEQLVQWGAKVRVPTTLNSISVDQRRWRELGVDPALGEPASALGDAYMAMGAQLSFTCAPYLLDTAPKAGEQIVWAESNAVVYANSVLGARTQKYPDFLDICIALCGRAPLTGCHLDDPRKARLIVDVPALGHVDDSFYPLLGYHIGGLAGRRIPLIRGLEHAAPTLDDLKAFGAAFATTSAAPLFHIAGVTPEALDPADVLASDVTLPQESVDAAGLLASWRELNSARDNWVDVVSLGNPHFSLSEFAALATLCAGRVKHPYVVLAITCGRTVLEQARKAGYLAAIETFGAVLVTDTCWCMLGEPVIPPHATTLMTNSGKYAHYAPGLVGRGVHFAALAECVEAACTAATHGQPPTWLRPTTHTGGPTHV
;
A
#
# COMPACT_ATOMS: atom_id res chain seq x y z
N MET A 1 -29.96 -18.02 -32.30
CA MET A 1 -31.02 -17.36 -31.50
C MET A 1 -30.35 -16.40 -30.58
N PRO A 2 -30.80 -15.16 -30.40
CA PRO A 2 -30.25 -14.29 -29.37
C PRO A 2 -30.54 -14.95 -28.01
N SER A 3 -29.48 -15.29 -27.29
CA SER A 3 -29.59 -15.77 -25.91
C SER A 3 -30.27 -14.71 -25.06
N THR A 4 -31.25 -15.11 -24.26
CA THR A 4 -31.88 -14.21 -23.28
C THR A 4 -30.80 -13.56 -22.43
N PRO A 5 -30.79 -12.23 -22.28
CA PRO A 5 -29.75 -11.56 -21.48
C PRO A 5 -29.80 -12.08 -20.02
N VAL A 6 -28.63 -12.45 -19.51
CA VAL A 6 -28.48 -12.87 -18.11
C VAL A 6 -28.49 -11.63 -17.23
N ARG A 7 -29.31 -11.63 -16.18
CA ARG A 7 -29.34 -10.55 -15.19
C ARG A 7 -28.71 -11.01 -13.88
N VAL A 8 -27.84 -10.17 -13.34
CA VAL A 8 -27.18 -10.36 -12.05
C VAL A 8 -27.52 -9.18 -11.15
N LYS A 9 -28.02 -9.43 -9.95
CA LYS A 9 -28.28 -8.39 -8.96
C LYS A 9 -27.11 -8.34 -7.97
N GLY A 10 -26.62 -7.13 -7.70
CA GLY A 10 -25.56 -6.86 -6.73
C GLY A 10 -26.02 -5.93 -5.60
N ARG A 11 -25.05 -5.42 -4.84
CA ARG A 11 -25.19 -4.30 -3.90
C ARG A 11 -24.45 -3.11 -4.49
N SER A 12 -25.16 -2.03 -4.80
CA SER A 12 -24.54 -0.79 -5.25
C SER A 12 -23.73 -0.16 -4.09
N LEU A 13 -22.47 0.15 -4.34
CA LEU A 13 -21.60 0.92 -3.44
C LEU A 13 -21.57 2.39 -3.86
N VAL A 14 -21.58 2.64 -5.16
CA VAL A 14 -21.80 3.96 -5.75
C VAL A 14 -22.83 3.80 -6.86
N GLU A 15 -23.94 4.52 -6.73
CA GLU A 15 -25.05 4.46 -7.69
C GLU A 15 -24.66 5.06 -9.04
N GLY A 16 -25.29 4.59 -10.09
CA GLY A 16 -25.14 5.10 -11.44
C GLY A 16 -25.54 4.08 -12.50
N ALA A 17 -25.35 4.47 -13.75
CA ALA A 17 -25.58 3.61 -14.90
C ALA A 17 -24.42 3.73 -15.88
N ALA A 18 -23.97 2.59 -16.38
CA ALA A 18 -22.87 2.52 -17.34
C ALA A 18 -22.98 1.27 -18.21
N GLN A 19 -22.32 1.29 -19.37
CA GLN A 19 -22.18 0.09 -20.20
C GLN A 19 -20.81 0.08 -20.87
N GLY A 20 -20.31 -1.12 -21.17
CA GLY A 20 -19.05 -1.28 -21.86
C GLY A 20 -18.68 -2.72 -22.11
N ALA A 21 -17.66 -2.91 -22.93
CA ALA A 21 -17.06 -4.23 -23.07
C ALA A 21 -16.42 -4.65 -21.73
N LEU A 22 -16.61 -5.91 -21.36
CA LEU A 22 -16.13 -6.45 -20.10
C LEU A 22 -14.62 -6.70 -20.14
N LEU A 23 -13.89 -6.15 -19.18
CA LEU A 23 -12.55 -6.58 -18.80
C LEU A 23 -12.67 -7.40 -17.51
N PHE A 24 -12.41 -8.70 -17.61
CA PHE A 24 -12.56 -9.63 -16.48
C PHE A 24 -11.21 -10.22 -16.07
N ALA A 25 -10.93 -10.22 -14.77
CA ALA A 25 -9.81 -10.95 -14.18
C ALA A 25 -10.22 -11.64 -12.88
N GLU A 26 -9.66 -12.83 -12.63
CA GLU A 26 -9.90 -13.62 -11.42
C GLU A 26 -9.00 -13.22 -10.25
N VAL A 27 -8.05 -12.35 -10.51
CA VAL A 27 -7.10 -11.82 -9.51
C VAL A 27 -7.33 -10.33 -9.31
N GLY A 28 -7.13 -9.88 -8.07
CA GLY A 28 -7.24 -8.47 -7.74
C GLY A 28 -6.18 -7.63 -8.45
N LEU A 29 -6.53 -6.38 -8.78
CA LEU A 29 -5.64 -5.41 -9.44
C LEU A 29 -5.16 -4.36 -8.45
N SER A 30 -3.84 -4.18 -8.36
CA SER A 30 -3.29 -3.02 -7.68
C SER A 30 -3.39 -1.79 -8.59
N PHE A 31 -4.11 -0.76 -8.16
CA PHE A 31 -4.14 0.49 -8.92
C PHE A 31 -2.83 1.25 -8.75
N TRP A 32 -2.30 1.32 -7.51
CA TRP A 32 -0.97 1.86 -7.30
C TRP A 32 0.12 0.92 -7.83
N GLY A 33 0.99 1.44 -8.71
CA GLY A 33 2.07 0.68 -9.33
C GLY A 33 1.63 -0.39 -10.33
N GLY A 34 0.33 -0.61 -10.50
CA GLY A 34 -0.23 -1.59 -11.45
C GLY A 34 -1.09 -0.98 -12.54
N VAL A 35 -1.53 0.29 -12.38
CA VAL A 35 -2.22 1.06 -13.42
C VAL A 35 -1.52 2.40 -13.57
N ASP A 36 -1.21 2.79 -14.78
CA ASP A 36 -0.67 4.11 -15.09
C ASP A 36 -1.77 5.19 -14.94
N PRO A 37 -1.64 6.13 -13.98
CA PRO A 37 -2.67 7.14 -13.74
C PRO A 37 -2.86 8.12 -14.90
N ALA A 38 -1.88 8.27 -15.80
CA ALA A 38 -1.97 9.17 -16.93
C ALA A 38 -2.73 8.57 -18.13
N SER A 39 -2.65 7.26 -18.33
CA SER A 39 -3.21 6.59 -19.52
C SER A 39 -4.30 5.56 -19.25
N GLY A 40 -4.44 5.11 -17.99
CA GLY A 40 -5.32 4.02 -17.60
C GLY A 40 -4.89 2.65 -18.13
N GLU A 41 -3.62 2.49 -18.52
CA GLU A 41 -3.06 1.20 -18.94
C GLU A 41 -2.68 0.37 -17.71
N VAL A 42 -3.00 -0.92 -17.72
CA VAL A 42 -2.55 -1.88 -16.72
C VAL A 42 -1.09 -2.21 -16.97
N ILE A 43 -0.20 -1.66 -16.12
CA ILE A 43 1.27 -1.81 -16.23
C ILE A 43 1.83 -2.93 -15.35
N ASP A 44 1.01 -3.55 -14.50
CA ASP A 44 1.40 -4.75 -13.74
C ASP A 44 1.65 -5.91 -14.70
N ARG A 45 2.92 -6.30 -14.84
CA ARG A 45 3.38 -7.34 -15.77
C ARG A 45 2.88 -8.74 -15.42
N HIS A 46 2.50 -8.97 -14.17
CA HIS A 46 2.03 -10.25 -13.69
C HIS A 46 0.50 -10.37 -13.71
N HIS A 47 -0.20 -9.27 -14.00
CA HIS A 47 -1.65 -9.27 -14.03
C HIS A 47 -2.18 -9.74 -15.40
N PRO A 48 -3.26 -10.57 -15.45
CA PRO A 48 -3.85 -11.06 -16.70
C PRO A 48 -4.30 -9.96 -17.67
N LEU A 49 -4.60 -8.75 -17.17
CA LEU A 49 -4.99 -7.60 -17.97
C LEU A 49 -3.81 -6.70 -18.37
N SER A 50 -2.56 -7.13 -18.18
CA SER A 50 -1.36 -6.34 -18.55
C SER A 50 -1.44 -5.82 -19.99
N GLY A 51 -1.14 -4.53 -20.19
CA GLY A 51 -1.23 -3.85 -21.47
C GLY A 51 -2.65 -3.44 -21.91
N GLN A 52 -3.70 -3.79 -21.14
CA GLN A 52 -5.07 -3.36 -21.44
C GLN A 52 -5.34 -1.96 -20.88
N ARG A 53 -6.17 -1.20 -21.59
CA ARG A 53 -6.64 0.12 -21.13
C ARG A 53 -8.04 0.02 -20.55
N LEU A 54 -8.26 0.73 -19.43
CA LEU A 54 -9.52 0.68 -18.66
C LEU A 54 -10.61 1.57 -19.27
N ALA A 55 -10.23 2.66 -19.94
CA ALA A 55 -11.17 3.67 -20.42
C ALA A 55 -12.32 3.09 -21.25
N GLY A 56 -13.56 3.44 -20.86
CA GLY A 56 -14.78 3.00 -21.54
C GLY A 56 -15.14 1.52 -21.38
N ARG A 57 -14.40 0.76 -20.56
CA ARG A 57 -14.67 -0.66 -20.29
C ARG A 57 -15.37 -0.83 -18.93
N VAL A 58 -16.12 -1.91 -18.77
CA VAL A 58 -16.57 -2.34 -17.45
C VAL A 58 -15.49 -3.27 -16.90
N LEU A 59 -14.82 -2.83 -15.81
CA LEU A 59 -13.78 -3.61 -15.17
C LEU A 59 -14.39 -4.51 -14.09
N ALA A 60 -14.22 -5.82 -14.23
CA ALA A 60 -14.59 -6.83 -13.24
C ALA A 60 -13.33 -7.48 -12.65
N ILE A 61 -13.11 -7.26 -11.38
CA ILE A 61 -12.02 -7.83 -10.55
C ILE A 61 -12.60 -8.26 -9.20
N PRO A 62 -12.01 -9.25 -8.51
CA PRO A 62 -12.52 -9.66 -7.19
C PRO A 62 -12.54 -8.51 -6.20
N SER A 63 -11.45 -7.76 -6.11
CA SER A 63 -11.24 -6.53 -5.33
C SER A 63 -9.97 -5.82 -5.82
N GLY A 64 -9.69 -4.64 -5.34
CA GLY A 64 -8.34 -4.08 -5.36
C GLY A 64 -7.38 -4.88 -4.49
N ARG A 65 -6.08 -4.63 -4.66
CA ARG A 65 -5.01 -5.16 -3.80
C ARG A 65 -3.89 -4.12 -3.65
N GLY A 66 -2.99 -4.34 -2.70
CA GLY A 66 -1.78 -3.53 -2.52
C GLY A 66 -2.03 -2.25 -1.71
N SER A 67 -1.53 -1.13 -2.22
CA SER A 67 -1.46 0.15 -1.52
C SER A 67 -2.81 0.86 -1.39
N CYS A 68 -2.97 1.59 -0.29
CA CYS A 68 -4.10 2.49 -0.03
C CYS A 68 -4.18 3.64 -1.06
N THR A 69 -3.07 3.98 -1.71
CA THR A 69 -2.97 4.99 -2.79
C THR A 69 -3.75 4.61 -4.07
N GLY A 70 -4.31 3.40 -4.14
CA GLY A 70 -5.21 2.99 -5.22
C GLY A 70 -6.41 3.92 -5.40
N SER A 71 -6.93 4.53 -4.31
CA SER A 71 -8.01 5.53 -4.36
C SER A 71 -7.57 6.80 -5.11
N SER A 72 -6.35 7.29 -4.87
CA SER A 72 -5.79 8.46 -5.53
C SER A 72 -5.58 8.22 -7.03
N VAL A 73 -5.08 7.04 -7.41
CA VAL A 73 -4.94 6.65 -8.83
C VAL A 73 -6.29 6.61 -9.52
N LEU A 74 -7.31 5.99 -8.92
CA LEU A 74 -8.64 5.91 -9.53
C LEU A 74 -9.29 7.30 -9.65
N MET A 75 -9.13 8.16 -8.64
CA MET A 75 -9.61 9.55 -8.69
C MET A 75 -8.94 10.32 -9.86
N GLU A 76 -7.63 10.16 -10.06
CA GLU A 76 -6.92 10.77 -11.19
C GLU A 76 -7.47 10.27 -12.53
N LEU A 77 -7.68 8.95 -12.69
CA LEU A 77 -8.26 8.34 -13.89
C LEU A 77 -9.68 8.88 -14.19
N ILE A 78 -10.49 9.08 -13.15
CA ILE A 78 -11.84 9.69 -13.30
C ILE A 78 -11.71 11.15 -13.75
N SER A 79 -10.78 11.90 -13.14
CA SER A 79 -10.55 13.31 -13.45
C SER A 79 -10.08 13.53 -14.89
N ASN A 80 -9.20 12.66 -15.40
CA ASN A 80 -8.60 12.79 -16.74
C ASN A 80 -9.33 11.99 -17.84
N GLY A 81 -10.39 11.22 -17.49
CA GLY A 81 -11.21 10.48 -18.46
C GLY A 81 -10.65 9.12 -18.89
N HIS A 82 -9.69 8.58 -18.16
CA HIS A 82 -9.09 7.25 -18.42
C HIS A 82 -9.63 6.15 -17.48
N ALA A 83 -10.59 6.46 -16.61
CA ALA A 83 -11.23 5.48 -15.74
C ALA A 83 -12.08 4.47 -16.51
N PRO A 84 -12.33 3.27 -15.95
CA PRO A 84 -13.34 2.36 -16.48
C PRO A 84 -14.74 3.01 -16.43
N ALA A 85 -15.65 2.54 -17.26
CA ALA A 85 -17.05 3.00 -17.26
C ALA A 85 -17.79 2.58 -15.98
N ALA A 86 -17.43 1.42 -15.41
CA ALA A 86 -17.95 0.89 -14.15
C ALA A 86 -16.96 -0.07 -13.50
N LEU A 87 -17.09 -0.26 -12.18
CA LEU A 87 -16.41 -1.31 -11.42
C LEU A 87 -17.42 -2.38 -10.97
N VAL A 88 -17.10 -3.64 -11.25
CA VAL A 88 -17.84 -4.81 -10.77
C VAL A 88 -16.91 -5.64 -9.88
N LEU A 89 -17.26 -5.78 -8.62
CA LEU A 89 -16.43 -6.40 -7.59
C LEU A 89 -17.09 -7.66 -7.06
N ALA A 90 -16.30 -8.68 -6.71
CA ALA A 90 -16.79 -9.83 -5.96
C ALA A 90 -16.99 -9.48 -4.48
N GLU A 91 -16.10 -8.66 -3.93
CA GLU A 91 -16.16 -8.17 -2.54
C GLU A 91 -16.15 -6.64 -2.53
N ALA A 92 -16.73 -6.04 -1.50
CA ALA A 92 -16.66 -4.60 -1.34
C ALA A 92 -15.21 -4.15 -1.17
N ASP A 93 -14.82 -3.16 -1.96
CA ASP A 93 -13.47 -2.56 -1.91
C ASP A 93 -13.58 -1.10 -1.50
N GLU A 94 -13.05 -0.80 -0.34
CA GLU A 94 -13.13 0.52 0.28
C GLU A 94 -12.19 1.52 -0.41
N ILE A 95 -11.03 1.05 -0.87
CA ILE A 95 -10.00 1.89 -1.49
C ILE A 95 -10.51 2.44 -2.83
N LEU A 96 -10.99 1.56 -3.71
CA LEU A 96 -11.50 1.97 -5.01
C LEU A 96 -12.79 2.76 -4.88
N THR A 97 -13.69 2.33 -3.98
CA THR A 97 -14.96 3.02 -3.76
C THR A 97 -14.76 4.46 -3.28
N LEU A 98 -13.81 4.67 -2.36
CA LEU A 98 -13.52 6.02 -1.88
C LEU A 98 -12.96 6.93 -2.98
N GLY A 99 -12.09 6.43 -3.85
CA GLY A 99 -11.57 7.20 -5.00
C GLY A 99 -12.71 7.76 -5.87
N VAL A 100 -13.77 6.95 -6.07
CA VAL A 100 -14.97 7.40 -6.79
C VAL A 100 -15.77 8.44 -6.00
N LEU A 101 -15.99 8.22 -4.70
CA LEU A 101 -16.74 9.15 -3.84
C LEU A 101 -16.05 10.52 -3.75
N VAL A 102 -14.74 10.56 -3.63
CA VAL A 102 -13.98 11.82 -3.61
C VAL A 102 -14.02 12.51 -4.97
N ALA A 103 -13.86 11.76 -6.07
CA ALA A 103 -14.00 12.33 -7.41
C ALA A 103 -15.39 12.95 -7.63
N GLN A 104 -16.45 12.33 -7.11
CA GLN A 104 -17.80 12.85 -7.15
C GLN A 104 -17.95 14.18 -6.40
N VAL A 105 -17.38 14.26 -5.19
CA VAL A 105 -17.48 15.46 -4.34
C VAL A 105 -16.66 16.62 -4.91
N ILE A 106 -15.46 16.37 -5.41
CA ILE A 106 -14.50 17.40 -5.84
C ILE A 106 -14.67 17.78 -7.31
N PHE A 107 -14.85 16.78 -8.19
CA PHE A 107 -14.87 16.99 -9.64
C PHE A 107 -16.26 16.87 -10.25
N GLN A 108 -17.29 16.50 -9.45
CA GLN A 108 -18.65 16.21 -9.93
C GLN A 108 -18.64 15.14 -11.03
N ARG A 109 -17.68 14.21 -10.95
CA ARG A 109 -17.52 13.06 -11.84
C ARG A 109 -17.58 11.78 -11.01
N SER A 110 -18.27 10.78 -11.53
CA SER A 110 -18.46 9.52 -10.84
C SER A 110 -18.46 8.37 -11.83
N LEU A 111 -18.34 7.17 -11.32
CA LEU A 111 -18.64 5.92 -12.02
C LEU A 111 -19.35 4.97 -11.07
N PRO A 112 -20.27 4.12 -11.56
CA PRO A 112 -20.96 3.17 -10.69
C PRO A 112 -20.01 2.05 -10.23
N VAL A 113 -20.16 1.69 -8.95
CA VAL A 113 -19.44 0.57 -8.30
C VAL A 113 -20.47 -0.39 -7.72
N VAL A 114 -20.41 -1.66 -8.11
CA VAL A 114 -21.32 -2.69 -7.65
C VAL A 114 -20.55 -3.91 -7.16
N CYS A 115 -20.98 -4.46 -6.01
CA CYS A 115 -20.48 -5.72 -5.44
C CYS A 115 -21.52 -6.82 -5.71
N VAL A 116 -21.13 -7.92 -6.39
CA VAL A 116 -22.03 -8.98 -6.82
C VAL A 116 -21.88 -10.30 -6.04
N GLY A 117 -20.87 -10.42 -5.20
CA GLY A 117 -20.52 -11.66 -4.52
C GLY A 117 -19.74 -12.63 -5.42
N HIS A 118 -18.99 -13.54 -4.82
CA HIS A 118 -18.07 -14.45 -5.54
C HIS A 118 -18.77 -15.35 -6.56
N GLU A 119 -19.92 -15.92 -6.22
CA GLU A 119 -20.64 -16.83 -7.13
C GLU A 119 -21.07 -16.11 -8.41
N ALA A 120 -21.75 -14.96 -8.27
CA ALA A 120 -22.20 -14.17 -9.41
C ALA A 120 -21.03 -13.57 -10.19
N PHE A 121 -19.96 -13.16 -9.52
CA PHE A 121 -18.73 -12.68 -10.12
C PHE A 121 -18.11 -13.73 -11.06
N ASN A 122 -17.99 -14.98 -10.60
CA ASN A 122 -17.46 -16.07 -11.42
C ASN A 122 -18.30 -16.33 -12.67
N GLY A 123 -19.61 -16.08 -12.59
CA GLY A 123 -20.54 -16.16 -13.73
C GLY A 123 -20.31 -15.11 -14.81
N LEU A 124 -19.51 -14.07 -14.56
CA LEU A 124 -19.17 -13.05 -15.56
C LEU A 124 -18.11 -13.53 -16.55
N ARG A 125 -17.40 -14.61 -16.25
CA ARG A 125 -16.34 -15.15 -17.10
C ARG A 125 -16.87 -15.45 -18.50
N GLY A 126 -16.16 -14.98 -19.53
CA GLY A 126 -16.52 -15.22 -20.94
C GLY A 126 -17.65 -14.34 -21.49
N GLN A 127 -18.23 -13.45 -20.68
CA GLN A 127 -19.19 -12.45 -21.17
C GLN A 127 -18.46 -11.36 -21.95
N GLY A 128 -19.11 -10.82 -23.00
CA GLY A 128 -18.48 -9.82 -23.87
C GLY A 128 -18.80 -8.38 -23.52
N PHE A 129 -20.01 -8.14 -22.99
CA PHE A 129 -20.54 -6.80 -22.76
C PHE A 129 -21.45 -6.76 -21.54
N VAL A 130 -21.37 -5.69 -20.77
CA VAL A 130 -22.15 -5.45 -19.56
C VAL A 130 -22.83 -4.10 -19.61
N ARG A 131 -24.11 -4.06 -19.23
CA ARG A 131 -24.84 -2.85 -18.88
C ARG A 131 -25.18 -2.93 -17.39
N LEU A 132 -24.84 -1.89 -16.66
CA LEU A 132 -25.15 -1.70 -15.25
C LEU A 132 -26.17 -0.57 -15.11
N GLU A 133 -27.25 -0.82 -14.40
CA GLU A 133 -28.28 0.15 -14.03
C GLU A 133 -28.63 -0.03 -12.54
N GLY A 134 -28.16 0.91 -11.71
CA GLY A 134 -28.25 0.82 -10.25
C GLY A 134 -27.49 -0.40 -9.71
N ASP A 135 -28.22 -1.40 -9.20
CA ASP A 135 -27.67 -2.64 -8.64
C ASP A 135 -27.82 -3.87 -9.58
N VAL A 136 -28.29 -3.65 -10.82
CA VAL A 136 -28.55 -4.74 -11.78
C VAL A 136 -27.59 -4.70 -12.95
N LEU A 137 -26.87 -5.80 -13.16
CA LEU A 137 -26.07 -6.04 -14.36
C LEU A 137 -26.88 -6.83 -15.38
N THR A 138 -26.87 -6.39 -16.62
CA THR A 138 -27.39 -7.12 -17.77
C THR A 138 -26.21 -7.54 -18.65
N LEU A 139 -26.04 -8.85 -18.82
CA LEU A 139 -24.92 -9.45 -19.54
C LEU A 139 -25.34 -9.83 -20.96
N SER A 140 -24.48 -9.53 -21.94
CA SER A 140 -24.70 -9.89 -23.35
C SER A 140 -23.39 -10.16 -24.06
N GLY A 141 -23.44 -10.93 -25.16
CA GLY A 141 -22.26 -11.21 -25.98
C GLY A 141 -21.80 -10.02 -26.84
N ARG A 142 -22.69 -9.03 -27.06
CA ARG A 142 -22.46 -7.84 -27.92
C ARG A 142 -23.20 -6.62 -27.36
N PRO A 143 -22.76 -5.40 -27.72
CA PRO A 143 -23.48 -4.18 -27.37
C PRO A 143 -24.94 -4.27 -27.86
N PRO A 144 -25.93 -3.93 -27.01
CA PRO A 144 -27.32 -3.77 -27.47
C PRO A 144 -27.42 -2.60 -28.45
N ASN A 145 -28.24 -2.77 -29.48
CA ASN A 145 -28.45 -1.73 -30.49
C ASN A 145 -29.75 -0.94 -30.20
N ASP A 146 -29.85 -0.37 -28.99
CA ASP A 146 -31.08 0.24 -28.46
C ASP A 146 -30.97 1.74 -28.17
N GLY A 147 -29.84 2.38 -28.60
CA GLY A 147 -29.65 3.82 -28.41
C GLY A 147 -29.55 4.26 -26.94
N TRP A 148 -29.21 3.34 -26.03
CA TRP A 148 -29.13 3.62 -24.60
C TRP A 148 -28.19 4.80 -24.32
N GLN A 149 -28.74 5.82 -23.65
CA GLN A 149 -27.99 6.96 -23.09
C GLN A 149 -28.02 6.77 -21.57
N GLY A 150 -26.83 6.73 -20.94
CA GLY A 150 -26.71 6.58 -19.50
C GLY A 150 -27.64 7.52 -18.73
N SER A 151 -28.06 7.12 -17.56
CA SER A 151 -28.82 8.01 -16.67
C SER A 151 -27.83 8.91 -15.92
N ASP A 152 -27.91 10.22 -16.15
CA ASP A 152 -27.25 11.25 -15.31
C ASP A 152 -28.01 11.46 -14.00
N ALA A 153 -28.52 10.39 -13.38
CA ALA A 153 -29.20 10.52 -12.11
C ALA A 153 -28.23 11.07 -11.06
N ALA A 154 -28.53 12.25 -10.56
CA ALA A 154 -27.80 12.83 -9.44
C ALA A 154 -27.90 11.88 -8.24
N PRO A 155 -26.78 11.63 -7.53
CA PRO A 155 -26.80 10.77 -6.36
C PRO A 155 -27.81 11.27 -5.33
N GLN A 156 -28.61 10.35 -4.79
CA GLN A 156 -29.54 10.68 -3.72
C GLN A 156 -28.75 11.04 -2.45
N PRO A 157 -29.11 12.10 -1.73
CA PRO A 157 -28.47 12.40 -0.46
C PRO A 157 -28.70 11.26 0.55
N SER A 158 -27.62 10.73 1.10
CA SER A 158 -27.69 9.72 2.16
C SER A 158 -28.28 10.30 3.43
N THR A 159 -29.19 9.57 4.07
CA THR A 159 -29.81 9.98 5.34
C THR A 159 -29.02 9.54 6.57
N PHE A 160 -28.00 8.66 6.39
CA PHE A 160 -27.19 8.07 7.46
C PHE A 160 -27.99 7.47 8.63
N SER A 161 -29.19 6.96 8.35
CA SER A 161 -30.13 6.49 9.36
C SER A 161 -29.70 5.22 10.09
N SER A 162 -28.72 4.50 9.55
CA SER A 162 -28.11 3.32 10.17
C SER A 162 -27.04 3.62 11.20
N LEU A 163 -26.62 4.89 11.33
CA LEU A 163 -25.52 5.31 12.20
C LEU A 163 -26.04 6.05 13.44
N GLU A 164 -25.53 5.65 14.61
CA GLU A 164 -25.72 6.37 15.87
C GLU A 164 -24.74 7.52 15.93
N LEU A 165 -25.22 8.74 15.65
CA LEU A 165 -24.41 9.96 15.66
C LEU A 165 -24.56 10.67 17.01
N ASN A 166 -23.45 11.05 17.63
CA ASN A 166 -23.43 11.90 18.82
C ASN A 166 -23.63 13.38 18.45
N GLU A 167 -23.62 14.27 19.43
CA GLU A 167 -23.82 15.73 19.21
C GLU A 167 -22.70 16.34 18.36
N GLN A 168 -21.45 15.95 18.58
CA GLN A 168 -20.30 16.40 17.80
C GLN A 168 -20.41 15.94 16.33
N ASP A 169 -20.81 14.68 16.10
CA ASP A 169 -20.98 14.13 14.76
C ASP A 169 -22.03 14.94 13.98
N ARG A 170 -23.15 15.30 14.62
CA ARG A 170 -24.19 16.13 14.03
C ARG A 170 -23.71 17.55 13.74
N ALA A 171 -22.97 18.17 14.67
CA ALA A 171 -22.41 19.49 14.49
C ALA A 171 -21.36 19.57 13.35
N LEU A 172 -20.62 18.47 13.11
CA LEU A 172 -19.76 18.35 11.93
C LEU A 172 -20.58 18.23 10.64
N LEU A 173 -21.63 17.41 10.66
CA LEU A 173 -22.46 17.12 9.50
C LEU A 173 -23.30 18.34 9.06
N ASP A 174 -23.81 19.14 9.99
CA ASP A 174 -24.62 20.34 9.69
C ASP A 174 -23.78 21.56 9.25
N GLY A 175 -22.45 21.44 9.33
CA GLY A 175 -21.52 22.49 8.90
C GLY A 175 -21.19 23.53 9.96
N THR A 176 -21.60 23.36 11.22
CA THR A 176 -21.24 24.25 12.36
C THR A 176 -19.72 24.44 12.46
N HIS A 177 -18.95 23.45 12.04
CA HIS A 177 -17.48 23.47 12.03
C HIS A 177 -16.84 23.87 10.71
N GLY A 178 -17.64 24.44 9.79
CA GLY A 178 -17.19 24.92 8.48
C GLY A 178 -17.30 23.88 7.37
N LYS A 179 -17.14 24.37 6.12
CA LYS A 179 -17.40 23.57 4.90
C LYS A 179 -16.50 22.35 4.77
N ALA A 180 -15.21 22.50 5.06
CA ALA A 180 -14.26 21.38 4.94
C ALA A 180 -14.62 20.23 5.90
N ALA A 181 -14.90 20.52 7.17
CA ALA A 181 -15.30 19.54 8.16
C ALA A 181 -16.65 18.87 7.79
N GLN A 182 -17.59 19.64 7.26
CA GLN A 182 -18.87 19.12 6.78
C GLN A 182 -18.68 18.09 5.66
N VAL A 183 -17.90 18.43 4.63
CA VAL A 183 -17.61 17.53 3.49
C VAL A 183 -16.85 16.30 3.97
N ALA A 184 -15.83 16.49 4.81
CA ALA A 184 -15.08 15.39 5.39
C ALA A 184 -15.99 14.43 6.18
N MET A 185 -16.91 14.97 7.00
CA MET A 185 -17.85 14.15 7.76
C MET A 185 -18.81 13.37 6.86
N HIS A 186 -19.31 13.97 5.78
CA HIS A 186 -20.11 13.25 4.78
C HIS A 186 -19.35 12.06 4.18
N ILE A 187 -18.07 12.23 3.84
CA ILE A 187 -17.23 11.14 3.30
C ILE A 187 -17.04 10.05 4.36
N VAL A 188 -16.71 10.43 5.62
CA VAL A 188 -16.54 9.47 6.72
C VAL A 188 -17.81 8.65 6.95
N LEU A 189 -18.98 9.30 6.96
CA LEU A 189 -20.27 8.61 7.15
C LEU A 189 -20.64 7.69 5.99
N ARG A 190 -20.37 8.10 4.73
CA ARG A 190 -20.56 7.22 3.57
C ARG A 190 -19.70 5.97 3.67
N MET A 191 -18.44 6.13 4.06
CA MET A 191 -17.54 4.99 4.26
C MET A 191 -17.98 4.12 5.44
N ALA A 192 -18.46 4.72 6.53
CA ALA A 192 -19.02 3.98 7.66
C ALA A 192 -20.21 3.08 7.24
N GLU A 193 -21.14 3.60 6.41
CA GLU A 193 -22.24 2.79 5.87
C GLU A 193 -21.74 1.64 4.97
N ILE A 194 -20.73 1.89 4.12
CA ILE A 194 -20.15 0.87 3.23
C ILE A 194 -19.48 -0.24 4.05
N GLN A 195 -18.79 0.14 5.12
CA GLN A 195 -18.11 -0.76 6.06
C GLN A 195 -19.08 -1.47 7.03
N GLY A 196 -20.35 -1.07 7.08
CA GLY A 196 -21.33 -1.63 7.99
C GLY A 196 -21.13 -1.22 9.45
N ALA A 197 -20.44 -0.10 9.70
CA ALA A 197 -20.35 0.47 11.03
C ALA A 197 -21.73 0.97 11.50
N THR A 198 -21.96 0.92 12.81
CA THR A 198 -23.17 1.49 13.44
C THR A 198 -22.86 2.73 14.26
N GLN A 199 -21.58 2.98 14.54
CA GLN A 199 -21.08 4.09 15.37
C GLN A 199 -19.75 4.61 14.84
N LEU A 200 -19.36 5.79 15.28
CA LEU A 200 -18.03 6.34 15.12
C LEU A 200 -17.26 6.31 16.44
N LEU A 201 -15.93 6.29 16.35
CA LEU A 201 -15.02 6.38 17.49
C LEU A 201 -14.13 7.62 17.38
N ASP A 202 -13.62 8.09 18.52
CA ASP A 202 -12.58 9.11 18.57
C ASP A 202 -11.22 8.50 18.26
N VAL A 203 -10.41 9.24 17.48
CA VAL A 203 -9.01 8.85 17.21
C VAL A 203 -8.05 9.82 17.87
N THR A 204 -6.88 9.32 18.29
CA THR A 204 -5.88 10.11 19.04
C THR A 204 -4.90 10.82 18.13
N GLN A 205 -4.66 10.29 16.93
CA GLN A 205 -3.74 10.84 15.94
C GLN A 205 -4.03 10.29 14.52
N ALA A 206 -3.45 10.96 13.53
CA ALA A 206 -3.52 10.54 12.13
C ALA A 206 -2.13 10.54 11.46
N HIS A 207 -1.96 9.70 10.44
CA HIS A 207 -0.83 9.72 9.52
C HIS A 207 -1.35 9.62 8.09
N ILE A 208 -1.14 10.69 7.32
CA ILE A 208 -1.76 10.89 6.01
C ILE A 208 -0.91 10.25 4.91
N ASP A 209 -1.50 9.34 4.13
CA ASP A 209 -0.89 8.75 2.93
C ASP A 209 -1.24 9.54 1.65
N GLY A 210 -2.39 10.21 1.63
CA GLY A 210 -2.87 11.00 0.50
C GLY A 210 -2.01 12.20 0.10
N CYS A 211 -0.85 12.40 0.72
CA CYS A 211 0.14 13.42 0.34
C CYS A 211 1.09 12.97 -0.79
N ILE A 212 0.89 11.77 -1.34
CA ILE A 212 1.61 11.28 -2.53
C ILE A 212 0.97 11.89 -3.78
N TYR A 213 1.79 12.57 -4.60
CA TYR A 213 1.31 13.15 -5.86
C TYR A 213 1.18 12.07 -6.94
N THR A 214 -0.02 11.69 -7.28
CA THR A 214 -0.37 10.72 -8.32
C THR A 214 -0.82 11.40 -9.62
N GLY A 215 -0.97 12.71 -9.59
CA GLY A 215 -1.44 13.53 -10.69
C GLY A 215 -2.15 14.80 -10.19
N PRO A 216 -2.59 15.70 -11.09
CA PRO A 216 -3.22 16.98 -10.73
C PRO A 216 -4.45 16.88 -9.83
N ALA A 217 -5.19 15.77 -9.86
CA ALA A 217 -6.40 15.61 -9.05
C ALA A 217 -6.09 15.57 -7.55
N SER A 218 -4.98 14.95 -7.13
CA SER A 218 -4.58 14.88 -5.72
C SER A 218 -4.27 16.28 -5.14
N LEU A 219 -3.55 17.10 -5.89
CA LEU A 219 -3.27 18.49 -5.51
C LEU A 219 -4.56 19.32 -5.43
N ARG A 220 -5.42 19.24 -6.46
CA ARG A 220 -6.71 19.97 -6.48
C ARG A 220 -7.61 19.59 -5.32
N PHE A 221 -7.62 18.34 -4.90
CA PHE A 221 -8.34 17.90 -3.70
C PHE A 221 -7.82 18.62 -2.45
N ALA A 222 -6.51 18.61 -2.22
CA ALA A 222 -5.91 19.24 -1.04
C ALA A 222 -6.10 20.77 -1.05
N GLU A 223 -5.89 21.43 -2.19
CA GLU A 223 -6.12 22.87 -2.37
C GLU A 223 -7.59 23.25 -2.11
N GLN A 224 -8.53 22.40 -2.55
CA GLN A 224 -9.96 22.64 -2.31
C GLN A 224 -10.30 22.56 -0.82
N LEU A 225 -9.70 21.63 -0.08
CA LEU A 225 -9.85 21.58 1.36
C LEU A 225 -9.28 22.82 2.04
N VAL A 226 -8.09 23.27 1.64
CA VAL A 226 -7.49 24.53 2.14
C VAL A 226 -8.39 25.72 1.86
N GLN A 227 -8.94 25.85 0.66
CA GLN A 227 -9.89 26.92 0.29
C GLN A 227 -11.16 26.91 1.15
N TRP A 228 -11.62 25.73 1.57
CA TRP A 228 -12.75 25.59 2.49
C TRP A 228 -12.38 25.80 3.96
N GLY A 229 -11.12 26.18 4.25
CA GLY A 229 -10.64 26.46 5.59
C GLY A 229 -10.36 25.22 6.45
N ALA A 230 -9.99 24.11 5.83
CA ALA A 230 -9.68 22.85 6.52
C ALA A 230 -8.62 23.03 7.61
N LYS A 231 -8.86 22.44 8.79
CA LYS A 231 -7.89 22.33 9.89
C LYS A 231 -8.04 20.97 10.56
N VAL A 232 -6.92 20.26 10.70
CA VAL A 232 -6.90 18.97 11.41
C VAL A 232 -7.24 19.15 12.90
N ARG A 233 -7.98 18.20 13.45
CA ARG A 233 -8.46 18.22 14.84
C ARG A 233 -7.65 17.33 15.77
N VAL A 234 -6.85 16.44 15.20
CA VAL A 234 -5.95 15.54 15.95
C VAL A 234 -4.51 15.76 15.50
N PRO A 235 -3.51 15.47 16.33
CA PRO A 235 -2.12 15.43 15.91
C PRO A 235 -1.98 14.61 14.63
N THR A 236 -1.45 15.23 13.58
CA THR A 236 -1.41 14.64 12.24
C THR A 236 -0.01 14.72 11.66
N THR A 237 0.55 13.59 11.26
CA THR A 237 1.82 13.46 10.55
C THR A 237 1.58 13.13 9.07
N LEU A 238 2.59 13.31 8.24
CA LEU A 238 2.53 13.10 6.79
C LEU A 238 3.46 11.98 6.36
N ASN A 239 2.97 11.13 5.49
CA ASN A 239 3.76 10.14 4.78
C ASN A 239 4.84 10.82 3.90
N SER A 240 5.73 10.03 3.34
CA SER A 240 6.67 10.50 2.31
C SER A 240 5.89 11.07 1.12
N ILE A 241 6.35 12.22 0.64
CA ILE A 241 5.82 12.85 -0.57
C ILE A 241 6.57 12.37 -1.82
N SER A 242 6.17 12.78 -3.00
CA SER A 242 6.74 12.24 -4.24
C SER A 242 8.14 12.77 -4.58
N VAL A 243 8.70 13.71 -3.81
CA VAL A 243 10.02 14.31 -4.05
C VAL A 243 10.73 14.67 -2.72
N ASP A 244 12.06 14.82 -2.73
CA ASP A 244 12.76 15.53 -1.65
C ASP A 244 12.41 17.02 -1.75
N GLN A 245 11.52 17.50 -0.89
CA GLN A 245 10.97 18.86 -0.98
C GLN A 245 12.03 19.96 -1.01
N ARG A 246 13.17 19.74 -0.33
CA ARG A 246 14.24 20.72 -0.23
C ARG A 246 15.22 20.67 -1.41
N ARG A 247 15.39 19.46 -1.97
CA ARG A 247 16.52 19.17 -2.87
C ARG A 247 16.12 18.65 -4.24
N TRP A 248 14.84 18.53 -4.55
CA TRP A 248 14.43 17.96 -5.83
C TRP A 248 15.03 18.69 -7.05
N ARG A 249 15.25 20.02 -6.94
CA ARG A 249 15.94 20.78 -8.01
C ARG A 249 17.40 20.40 -8.15
N GLU A 250 18.12 20.23 -7.03
CA GLU A 250 19.52 19.78 -7.00
C GLU A 250 19.63 18.33 -7.50
N LEU A 251 18.64 17.51 -7.20
CA LEU A 251 18.54 16.13 -7.68
C LEU A 251 18.12 16.03 -9.15
N GLY A 252 17.83 17.15 -9.82
CA GLY A 252 17.50 17.23 -11.23
C GLY A 252 16.08 16.73 -11.58
N VAL A 253 15.17 16.63 -10.59
CA VAL A 253 13.78 16.22 -10.82
C VAL A 253 13.08 17.27 -11.69
N ASP A 254 12.27 16.81 -12.65
CA ASP A 254 11.49 17.69 -13.53
C ASP A 254 10.59 18.63 -12.73
N PRO A 255 10.64 19.95 -12.98
CA PRO A 255 9.72 20.91 -12.35
C PRO A 255 8.24 20.55 -12.50
N ALA A 256 7.86 19.92 -13.61
CA ALA A 256 6.49 19.44 -13.83
C ALA A 256 6.01 18.39 -12.78
N LEU A 257 6.94 17.68 -12.14
CA LEU A 257 6.67 16.82 -10.99
C LEU A 257 7.00 17.51 -9.66
N GLY A 258 8.16 18.16 -9.58
CA GLY A 258 8.70 18.70 -8.34
C GLY A 258 7.85 19.81 -7.72
N GLU A 259 7.33 20.72 -8.55
CA GLU A 259 6.48 21.82 -8.08
C GLU A 259 5.15 21.36 -7.52
N PRO A 260 4.31 20.59 -8.25
CA PRO A 260 3.01 20.17 -7.73
C PRO A 260 3.14 19.15 -6.59
N ALA A 261 4.16 18.29 -6.58
CA ALA A 261 4.41 17.38 -5.47
C ALA A 261 4.77 18.13 -4.17
N SER A 262 5.60 19.18 -4.27
CA SER A 262 5.91 20.04 -3.13
C SER A 262 4.68 20.81 -2.66
N ALA A 263 3.90 21.37 -3.60
CA ALA A 263 2.67 22.11 -3.30
C ALA A 263 1.62 21.25 -2.60
N LEU A 264 1.52 19.97 -2.94
CA LEU A 264 0.64 19.02 -2.27
C LEU A 264 1.03 18.85 -0.79
N GLY A 265 2.32 18.65 -0.49
CA GLY A 265 2.82 18.60 0.89
C GLY A 265 2.54 19.90 1.65
N ASP A 266 2.77 21.06 1.01
CA ASP A 266 2.50 22.37 1.59
C ASP A 266 1.00 22.58 1.90
N ALA A 267 0.10 22.07 1.06
CA ALA A 267 -1.34 22.13 1.29
C ALA A 267 -1.76 21.35 2.55
N TYR A 268 -1.22 20.16 2.76
CA TYR A 268 -1.48 19.40 4.00
C TYR A 268 -0.89 20.10 5.24
N MET A 269 0.30 20.67 5.15
CA MET A 269 0.86 21.49 6.24
C MET A 269 0.02 22.73 6.51
N ALA A 270 -0.53 23.38 5.49
CA ALA A 270 -1.45 24.51 5.66
C ALA A 270 -2.74 24.13 6.40
N MET A 271 -3.17 22.87 6.33
CA MET A 271 -4.28 22.33 7.14
C MET A 271 -3.88 22.03 8.59
N GLY A 272 -2.60 22.15 8.96
CA GLY A 272 -2.08 21.95 10.31
C GLY A 272 -1.39 20.60 10.54
N ALA A 273 -1.16 19.82 9.50
CA ALA A 273 -0.33 18.62 9.61
C ALA A 273 1.14 18.98 9.89
N GLN A 274 1.81 18.13 10.66
CA GLN A 274 3.21 18.31 11.03
C GLN A 274 4.14 17.86 9.91
N LEU A 275 5.21 18.61 9.70
CA LEU A 275 6.27 18.25 8.77
C LEU A 275 6.99 16.99 9.26
N SER A 276 6.66 15.85 8.72
CA SER A 276 7.30 14.56 9.02
C SER A 276 7.84 13.85 7.79
N PHE A 277 7.09 13.87 6.68
CA PHE A 277 7.40 13.26 5.38
C PHE A 277 8.15 11.92 5.50
N THR A 278 7.50 10.94 6.13
CA THR A 278 8.10 9.63 6.37
C THR A 278 7.10 8.50 6.18
N CYS A 279 7.48 7.45 5.46
CA CYS A 279 6.70 6.21 5.40
C CYS A 279 6.93 5.27 6.61
N ALA A 280 7.71 5.73 7.59
CA ALA A 280 7.98 5.00 8.83
C ALA A 280 7.64 5.87 10.06
N PRO A 281 6.36 6.26 10.27
CA PRO A 281 5.96 7.14 11.37
C PRO A 281 6.19 6.51 12.74
N TYR A 282 6.32 5.20 12.82
CA TYR A 282 6.69 4.46 14.04
C TYR A 282 8.15 4.72 14.51
N LEU A 283 8.97 5.41 13.71
CA LEU A 283 10.31 5.89 14.09
C LEU A 283 10.29 7.31 14.67
N LEU A 284 9.11 7.95 14.74
CA LEU A 284 8.92 9.26 15.36
C LEU A 284 8.64 9.15 16.85
N ASP A 285 8.97 10.18 17.60
CA ASP A 285 8.66 10.26 19.04
C ASP A 285 7.15 10.26 19.35
N THR A 286 6.32 10.49 18.31
CA THR A 286 4.86 10.46 18.35
C THR A 286 4.26 9.09 18.03
N ALA A 287 5.07 8.03 17.96
CA ALA A 287 4.59 6.67 17.73
C ALA A 287 3.51 6.28 18.76
N PRO A 288 2.38 5.66 18.33
CA PRO A 288 1.28 5.33 19.23
C PRO A 288 1.65 4.20 20.19
N LYS A 289 0.92 4.14 21.30
CA LYS A 289 1.01 3.07 22.29
C LYS A 289 0.02 1.95 21.98
N ALA A 290 0.24 0.80 22.59
CA ALA A 290 -0.69 -0.32 22.51
C ALA A 290 -2.11 0.09 22.95
N GLY A 291 -3.11 -0.33 22.20
CA GLY A 291 -4.52 -0.02 22.42
C GLY A 291 -4.99 1.35 21.93
N GLU A 292 -4.10 2.26 21.52
CA GLU A 292 -4.52 3.55 20.97
C GLU A 292 -5.28 3.39 19.67
N GLN A 293 -6.40 4.09 19.56
CA GLN A 293 -7.23 4.18 18.37
C GLN A 293 -6.69 5.30 17.47
N ILE A 294 -6.13 4.94 16.32
CA ILE A 294 -5.43 5.87 15.44
C ILE A 294 -5.90 5.74 14.00
N VAL A 295 -5.54 6.69 13.15
CA VAL A 295 -5.75 6.61 11.70
C VAL A 295 -4.43 6.73 10.98
N TRP A 296 -3.88 5.61 10.59
CA TRP A 296 -2.72 5.51 9.74
C TRP A 296 -3.12 4.86 8.41
N ALA A 297 -2.68 5.42 7.28
CA ALA A 297 -3.10 4.99 5.95
C ALA A 297 -1.97 4.31 5.15
N GLU A 298 -0.69 4.68 5.34
CA GLU A 298 0.43 4.01 4.66
C GLU A 298 0.46 2.51 5.02
N SER A 299 0.41 1.63 4.02
CA SER A 299 0.18 0.20 4.21
C SER A 299 1.18 -0.50 5.14
N ASN A 300 2.49 -0.18 5.04
CA ASN A 300 3.49 -0.74 5.95
C ASN A 300 3.34 -0.20 7.37
N ALA A 301 3.00 1.08 7.51
CA ALA A 301 2.79 1.73 8.80
C ALA A 301 1.57 1.16 9.54
N VAL A 302 0.48 0.89 8.80
CA VAL A 302 -0.72 0.21 9.32
C VAL A 302 -0.37 -1.15 9.90
N VAL A 303 0.32 -1.98 9.12
CA VAL A 303 0.69 -3.33 9.55
C VAL A 303 1.63 -3.28 10.76
N TYR A 304 2.60 -2.36 10.77
CA TYR A 304 3.51 -2.19 11.89
C TYR A 304 2.81 -1.69 13.16
N ALA A 305 1.93 -0.68 13.02
CA ALA A 305 1.16 -0.15 14.15
C ALA A 305 0.30 -1.20 14.81
N ASN A 306 -0.44 -1.97 14.00
CA ASN A 306 -1.31 -3.03 14.51
C ASN A 306 -0.52 -4.21 15.11
N SER A 307 0.51 -4.71 14.40
CA SER A 307 1.18 -5.97 14.75
C SER A 307 2.30 -5.77 15.76
N VAL A 308 3.09 -4.69 15.62
CA VAL A 308 4.32 -4.50 16.42
C VAL A 308 4.08 -3.54 17.59
N LEU A 309 3.32 -2.46 17.39
CA LEU A 309 3.02 -1.50 18.45
C LEU A 309 1.76 -1.89 19.24
N GLY A 310 0.88 -2.73 18.69
CA GLY A 310 -0.40 -3.08 19.31
C GLY A 310 -1.42 -1.94 19.29
N ALA A 311 -1.22 -0.92 18.48
CA ALA A 311 -2.20 0.13 18.23
C ALA A 311 -3.34 -0.39 17.33
N ARG A 312 -4.39 0.41 17.14
CA ARG A 312 -5.59 0.01 16.41
C ARG A 312 -5.87 0.95 15.26
N THR A 313 -5.72 0.44 14.05
CA THR A 313 -5.99 1.15 12.79
C THR A 313 -6.40 0.18 11.69
N GLN A 314 -6.83 0.69 10.55
CA GLN A 314 -7.17 -0.09 9.38
C GLN A 314 -6.32 0.36 8.19
N LYS A 315 -6.36 -0.39 7.08
CA LYS A 315 -5.85 0.09 5.79
C LYS A 315 -6.82 1.15 5.24
N TYR A 316 -6.76 2.35 5.80
CA TYR A 316 -7.57 3.46 5.33
C TYR A 316 -7.15 3.87 3.92
N PRO A 317 -8.10 4.05 2.99
CA PRO A 317 -7.80 4.61 1.68
C PRO A 317 -7.29 6.05 1.80
N ASP A 318 -6.43 6.48 0.87
CA ASP A 318 -6.04 7.89 0.74
C ASP A 318 -7.29 8.77 0.68
N PHE A 319 -7.22 9.94 1.28
CA PHE A 319 -8.28 10.92 1.47
C PHE A 319 -9.25 10.62 2.62
N LEU A 320 -9.51 9.35 2.99
CA LEU A 320 -10.29 9.07 4.20
C LEU A 320 -9.50 9.43 5.46
N ASP A 321 -8.20 9.22 5.42
CA ASP A 321 -7.24 9.60 6.45
C ASP A 321 -7.34 11.09 6.83
N ILE A 322 -7.24 11.99 5.84
CA ILE A 322 -7.39 13.43 6.10
C ILE A 322 -8.81 13.79 6.48
N CYS A 323 -9.85 13.17 5.90
CA CYS A 323 -11.23 13.41 6.30
C CYS A 323 -11.45 13.06 7.78
N ILE A 324 -10.89 11.93 8.24
CA ILE A 324 -10.93 11.54 9.66
C ILE A 324 -10.10 12.52 10.49
N ALA A 325 -8.92 12.94 10.05
CA ALA A 325 -8.11 13.92 10.77
C ALA A 325 -8.83 15.28 10.94
N LEU A 326 -9.63 15.70 9.95
CA LEU A 326 -10.46 16.90 10.00
C LEU A 326 -11.68 16.76 10.91
N CYS A 327 -12.17 15.54 11.13
CA CYS A 327 -13.32 15.26 12.01
C CYS A 327 -12.89 14.84 13.42
N GLY A 328 -11.74 14.19 13.57
CA GLY A 328 -11.32 13.48 14.77
C GLY A 328 -12.13 12.19 15.02
N ARG A 329 -12.90 11.72 14.01
CA ARG A 329 -13.85 10.62 14.11
C ARG A 329 -13.63 9.59 13.02
N ALA A 330 -13.60 8.30 13.35
CA ALA A 330 -13.46 7.20 12.42
C ALA A 330 -14.62 6.18 12.57
N PRO A 331 -14.95 5.39 11.53
CA PRO A 331 -15.91 4.29 11.65
C PRO A 331 -15.46 3.24 12.69
N LEU A 332 -16.33 2.86 13.62
CA LEU A 332 -16.07 1.80 14.58
C LEU A 332 -16.29 0.44 13.93
N THR A 333 -15.26 -0.06 13.28
CA THR A 333 -15.31 -1.34 12.56
C THR A 333 -13.91 -1.93 12.39
N GLY A 334 -13.81 -3.15 11.88
CA GLY A 334 -12.55 -3.81 11.55
C GLY A 334 -11.56 -3.85 12.72
N CYS A 335 -10.31 -3.51 12.49
CA CYS A 335 -9.23 -3.61 13.50
C CYS A 335 -9.34 -2.63 14.68
N HIS A 336 -10.36 -1.77 14.71
CA HIS A 336 -10.71 -1.01 15.90
C HIS A 336 -11.41 -1.85 16.99
N LEU A 337 -11.97 -2.99 16.60
CA LEU A 337 -12.65 -3.98 17.44
C LEU A 337 -11.75 -5.20 17.72
N ASP A 338 -12.03 -5.93 18.80
CA ASP A 338 -11.21 -7.07 19.22
C ASP A 338 -11.38 -8.29 18.31
N ASP A 339 -12.63 -8.70 17.99
CA ASP A 339 -12.87 -9.91 17.22
C ASP A 339 -12.29 -9.88 15.80
N PRO A 340 -12.40 -8.78 15.01
CA PRO A 340 -11.78 -8.72 13.70
C PRO A 340 -10.25 -8.80 13.70
N ARG A 341 -9.58 -8.59 14.83
CA ARG A 341 -8.13 -8.73 15.00
C ARG A 341 -7.68 -10.16 15.22
N LYS A 342 -8.61 -11.08 15.49
CA LYS A 342 -8.30 -12.50 15.70
C LYS A 342 -7.72 -13.13 14.43
N ALA A 343 -6.80 -14.07 14.62
CA ALA A 343 -6.23 -14.86 13.54
C ALA A 343 -7.32 -15.66 12.79
N ARG A 344 -7.15 -15.74 11.49
CA ARG A 344 -8.00 -16.52 10.57
C ARG A 344 -7.20 -17.54 9.74
N LEU A 345 -5.90 -17.65 10.01
CA LEU A 345 -4.96 -18.57 9.39
C LEU A 345 -3.83 -18.85 10.38
N ILE A 346 -3.37 -20.09 10.43
CA ILE A 346 -2.13 -20.45 11.13
C ILE A 346 -1.05 -20.68 10.07
N VAL A 347 0.15 -20.13 10.28
CA VAL A 347 1.30 -20.35 9.40
C VAL A 347 2.48 -20.86 10.23
N ASP A 348 2.92 -22.08 9.94
CA ASP A 348 4.06 -22.68 10.61
C ASP A 348 5.35 -22.41 9.83
N VAL A 349 6.32 -21.81 10.51
CA VAL A 349 7.67 -21.56 10.01
C VAL A 349 8.61 -22.62 10.59
N PRO A 350 9.31 -23.40 9.77
CA PRO A 350 10.24 -24.41 10.27
C PRO A 350 11.43 -23.74 10.97
N ALA A 351 12.02 -24.43 11.92
CA ALA A 351 13.26 -24.00 12.54
C ALA A 351 14.36 -23.85 11.46
N LEU A 352 14.87 -22.65 11.31
CA LEU A 352 15.96 -22.34 10.41
C LEU A 352 17.26 -22.17 11.20
N GLY A 353 18.38 -22.47 10.56
CA GLY A 353 19.69 -22.18 11.12
C GLY A 353 19.98 -20.68 11.18
N HIS A 354 21.25 -20.31 11.07
CA HIS A 354 21.63 -18.91 11.00
C HIS A 354 21.10 -18.27 9.71
N VAL A 355 20.34 -17.19 9.84
CA VAL A 355 19.79 -16.39 8.74
C VAL A 355 20.40 -14.98 8.75
N ASP A 356 20.39 -14.31 7.62
CA ASP A 356 20.78 -12.89 7.48
C ASP A 356 19.55 -11.98 7.40
N ASP A 357 19.74 -10.67 7.24
CA ASP A 357 18.69 -9.65 7.21
C ASP A 357 17.77 -9.74 5.97
N SER A 358 18.09 -10.58 4.97
CA SER A 358 17.19 -10.88 3.85
C SER A 358 16.04 -11.84 4.23
N PHE A 359 16.15 -12.52 5.37
CA PHE A 359 15.16 -13.53 5.79
C PHE A 359 13.78 -12.93 6.05
N TYR A 360 13.70 -11.92 6.92
CA TYR A 360 12.42 -11.36 7.34
C TYR A 360 11.63 -10.69 6.20
N PRO A 361 12.23 -9.88 5.31
CA PRO A 361 11.49 -9.36 4.16
C PRO A 361 11.07 -10.46 3.18
N LEU A 362 11.86 -11.52 2.98
CA LEU A 362 11.46 -12.63 2.14
C LEU A 362 10.33 -13.45 2.76
N LEU A 363 10.41 -13.73 4.06
CA LEU A 363 9.36 -14.42 4.81
C LEU A 363 8.06 -13.64 4.82
N GLY A 364 8.12 -12.33 5.07
CA GLY A 364 6.96 -11.45 5.05
C GLY A 364 6.27 -11.43 3.68
N TYR A 365 7.05 -11.35 2.61
CA TYR A 365 6.54 -11.42 1.23
C TYR A 365 5.81 -12.74 0.96
N HIS A 366 6.42 -13.86 1.33
CA HIS A 366 5.86 -15.20 1.14
C HIS A 366 4.58 -15.41 1.94
N ILE A 367 4.61 -15.10 3.25
CA ILE A 367 3.45 -15.27 4.14
C ILE A 367 2.31 -14.32 3.73
N GLY A 368 2.62 -13.11 3.25
CA GLY A 368 1.62 -12.21 2.73
C GLY A 368 0.82 -12.82 1.57
N GLY A 369 1.50 -13.53 0.66
CA GLY A 369 0.87 -14.29 -0.42
C GLY A 369 -0.03 -15.42 0.07
N LEU A 370 0.42 -16.19 1.08
CA LEU A 370 -0.40 -17.26 1.71
C LEU A 370 -1.61 -16.70 2.47
N ALA A 371 -1.43 -15.57 3.15
CA ALA A 371 -2.47 -14.96 3.97
C ALA A 371 -3.61 -14.37 3.14
N GLY A 372 -3.31 -13.71 2.01
CA GLY A 372 -4.31 -12.99 1.22
C GLY A 372 -4.96 -11.87 2.03
N ARG A 373 -6.21 -12.04 2.47
CA ARG A 373 -6.93 -11.10 3.34
C ARG A 373 -7.00 -11.57 4.80
N ARG A 374 -6.59 -12.80 5.09
CA ARG A 374 -6.69 -13.43 6.42
C ARG A 374 -5.57 -12.91 7.31
N ILE A 375 -5.88 -12.61 8.55
CA ILE A 375 -4.88 -12.31 9.58
C ILE A 375 -4.19 -13.63 9.96
N PRO A 376 -2.86 -13.77 9.77
CA PRO A 376 -2.15 -14.98 10.15
C PRO A 376 -1.67 -14.93 11.60
N LEU A 377 -1.71 -16.09 12.28
CA LEU A 377 -0.88 -16.40 13.44
C LEU A 377 0.34 -17.20 12.96
N ILE A 378 1.51 -16.62 13.06
CA ILE A 378 2.77 -17.19 12.63
C ILE A 378 3.42 -17.84 13.84
N ARG A 379 3.77 -19.14 13.71
CA ARG A 379 4.43 -19.95 14.75
C ARG A 379 5.81 -20.40 14.27
N GLY A 380 6.69 -20.73 15.19
CA GLY A 380 8.06 -21.19 14.92
C GLY A 380 9.11 -20.08 14.98
N LEU A 381 8.72 -18.85 15.30
CA LEU A 381 9.61 -17.71 15.49
C LEU A 381 9.70 -17.25 16.96
N GLU A 382 9.11 -17.98 17.90
CA GLU A 382 9.01 -17.62 19.32
C GLU A 382 10.36 -17.35 19.98
N HIS A 383 11.41 -18.01 19.51
CA HIS A 383 12.78 -17.89 20.04
C HIS A 383 13.75 -17.16 19.09
N ALA A 384 13.27 -16.67 17.96
CA ALA A 384 14.10 -16.01 16.95
C ALA A 384 14.52 -14.58 17.35
N ALA A 385 13.84 -13.98 18.34
CA ALA A 385 14.08 -12.64 18.87
C ALA A 385 14.31 -11.60 17.75
N PRO A 386 13.35 -11.42 16.81
CA PRO A 386 13.50 -10.47 15.72
C PRO A 386 13.67 -9.05 16.28
N THR A 387 14.54 -8.27 15.63
CA THR A 387 14.71 -6.85 15.93
C THR A 387 13.49 -6.06 15.40
N LEU A 388 13.37 -4.80 15.83
CA LEU A 388 12.33 -3.90 15.29
C LEU A 388 12.52 -3.65 13.78
N ASP A 389 13.77 -3.65 13.28
CA ASP A 389 14.05 -3.54 11.84
C ASP A 389 13.67 -4.79 11.07
N ASP A 390 13.86 -5.98 11.66
CA ASP A 390 13.37 -7.24 11.07
C ASP A 390 11.85 -7.23 10.95
N LEU A 391 11.14 -6.81 11.99
CA LEU A 391 9.68 -6.70 11.98
C LEU A 391 9.19 -5.60 11.02
N LYS A 392 9.95 -4.51 10.86
CA LYS A 392 9.70 -3.46 9.86
C LYS A 392 9.82 -4.02 8.44
N ALA A 393 10.90 -4.71 8.15
CA ALA A 393 11.15 -5.32 6.83
C ALA A 393 10.13 -6.41 6.50
N PHE A 394 9.80 -7.27 7.48
CA PHE A 394 8.74 -8.26 7.38
C PHE A 394 7.38 -7.60 7.07
N GLY A 395 6.96 -6.62 7.89
CA GLY A 395 5.68 -5.95 7.77
C GLY A 395 5.50 -5.22 6.44
N ALA A 396 6.56 -4.58 5.93
CA ALA A 396 6.54 -3.91 4.64
C ALA A 396 6.35 -4.88 3.47
N ALA A 397 7.07 -6.00 3.49
CA ALA A 397 6.96 -7.04 2.48
C ALA A 397 5.61 -7.78 2.56
N PHE A 398 5.12 -8.07 3.77
CA PHE A 398 3.80 -8.62 4.03
C PHE A 398 2.68 -7.73 3.48
N ALA A 399 2.72 -6.42 3.76
CA ALA A 399 1.73 -5.46 3.27
C ALA A 399 1.70 -5.32 1.75
N THR A 400 2.77 -5.74 1.05
CA THR A 400 2.87 -5.72 -0.42
C THR A 400 2.04 -6.82 -1.08
N THR A 401 2.01 -8.01 -0.49
CA THR A 401 1.34 -9.19 -1.05
C THR A 401 0.03 -9.54 -0.36
N SER A 402 -0.23 -8.95 0.83
CA SER A 402 -1.43 -9.18 1.64
C SER A 402 -2.34 -7.96 1.71
N ALA A 403 -3.64 -8.19 1.70
CA ALA A 403 -4.64 -7.18 2.07
C ALA A 403 -4.95 -7.17 3.58
N ALA A 404 -4.42 -8.12 4.37
CA ALA A 404 -4.61 -8.16 5.82
C ALA A 404 -3.95 -6.93 6.49
N PRO A 405 -4.63 -6.28 7.46
CA PRO A 405 -4.12 -5.07 8.12
C PRO A 405 -3.15 -5.37 9.27
N LEU A 406 -2.98 -6.63 9.64
CA LEU A 406 -2.06 -7.07 10.69
C LEU A 406 -1.67 -8.53 10.54
N PHE A 407 -0.60 -8.91 11.22
CA PHE A 407 -0.17 -10.28 11.48
C PHE A 407 0.11 -10.47 12.97
N HIS A 408 0.06 -11.71 13.44
CA HIS A 408 0.52 -12.10 14.77
C HIS A 408 1.72 -13.03 14.64
N ILE A 409 2.75 -12.84 15.48
CA ILE A 409 3.85 -13.79 15.66
C ILE A 409 3.79 -14.29 17.09
N ALA A 410 3.58 -15.57 17.26
CA ALA A 410 3.48 -16.24 18.57
C ALA A 410 4.68 -15.89 19.46
N GLY A 411 4.43 -15.46 20.70
CA GLY A 411 5.46 -15.10 21.66
C GLY A 411 6.28 -13.83 21.33
N VAL A 412 5.96 -13.10 20.24
CA VAL A 412 6.73 -11.93 19.78
C VAL A 412 5.87 -10.68 19.71
N THR A 413 4.76 -10.72 18.98
CA THR A 413 3.89 -9.54 18.83
C THR A 413 3.02 -9.34 20.06
N PRO A 414 2.73 -8.08 20.48
CA PRO A 414 2.14 -7.79 21.78
C PRO A 414 0.78 -8.45 22.04
N GLU A 415 -0.05 -8.64 21.02
CA GLU A 415 -1.35 -9.29 21.17
C GLU A 415 -1.25 -10.83 21.18
N ALA A 416 -0.13 -11.42 20.72
CA ALA A 416 0.11 -12.87 20.62
C ALA A 416 1.26 -13.35 21.52
N LEU A 417 1.53 -12.65 22.63
CA LEU A 417 2.45 -13.13 23.67
C LEU A 417 1.97 -14.47 24.22
N ASP A 418 0.64 -14.61 24.44
CA ASP A 418 -0.01 -15.92 24.50
C ASP A 418 -0.77 -16.12 23.18
N PRO A 419 -0.41 -17.11 22.35
CA PRO A 419 -1.10 -17.37 21.10
C PRO A 419 -2.60 -17.66 21.25
N ALA A 420 -3.05 -18.12 22.42
CA ALA A 420 -4.45 -18.39 22.69
C ALA A 420 -5.30 -17.09 22.66
N ASP A 421 -4.71 -15.96 22.99
CA ASP A 421 -5.44 -14.67 23.06
C ASP A 421 -5.90 -14.19 21.68
N VAL A 422 -5.22 -14.61 20.60
CA VAL A 422 -5.54 -14.21 19.22
C VAL A 422 -6.26 -15.29 18.43
N LEU A 423 -6.51 -16.45 19.01
CA LEU A 423 -7.29 -17.51 18.37
C LEU A 423 -8.78 -17.33 18.65
N ALA A 424 -9.62 -17.57 17.65
CA ALA A 424 -11.07 -17.68 17.84
C ALA A 424 -11.38 -19.05 18.44
N SER A 425 -12.15 -19.08 19.55
CA SER A 425 -12.43 -20.28 20.36
C SER A 425 -13.24 -21.36 19.62
N ASP A 426 -13.98 -21.01 18.57
CA ASP A 426 -15.01 -21.88 18.01
C ASP A 426 -14.76 -22.29 16.55
N VAL A 427 -13.57 -22.00 15.98
CA VAL A 427 -13.28 -22.24 14.56
C VAL A 427 -11.97 -23.00 14.40
N THR A 428 -11.99 -24.11 13.67
CA THR A 428 -10.76 -24.73 13.17
C THR A 428 -10.20 -23.85 12.06
N LEU A 429 -9.03 -23.25 12.32
CA LEU A 429 -8.38 -22.39 11.34
C LEU A 429 -7.65 -23.20 10.27
N PRO A 430 -7.64 -22.72 9.01
CA PRO A 430 -6.73 -23.22 7.99
C PRO A 430 -5.29 -23.13 8.48
N GLN A 431 -4.48 -24.10 8.09
CA GLN A 431 -3.07 -24.19 8.46
C GLN A 431 -2.22 -24.34 7.21
N GLU A 432 -1.19 -23.52 7.10
CA GLU A 432 -0.19 -23.51 6.02
C GLU A 432 1.20 -23.68 6.63
N SER A 433 2.13 -24.19 5.86
CA SER A 433 3.52 -24.34 6.30
C SER A 433 4.45 -23.66 5.30
N VAL A 434 5.40 -22.90 5.81
CA VAL A 434 6.48 -22.34 5.01
C VAL A 434 7.50 -23.44 4.73
N ASP A 435 7.90 -23.59 3.48
CA ASP A 435 8.97 -24.48 3.09
C ASP A 435 10.05 -23.76 2.25
N ALA A 436 11.20 -24.41 2.11
CA ALA A 436 12.32 -23.86 1.35
C ALA A 436 11.99 -23.65 -0.14
N ALA A 437 11.12 -24.47 -0.72
CA ALA A 437 10.73 -24.36 -2.12
C ALA A 437 9.86 -23.13 -2.35
N GLY A 438 8.89 -22.86 -1.47
CA GLY A 438 8.05 -21.65 -1.49
C GLY A 438 8.86 -20.38 -1.28
N LEU A 439 9.78 -20.37 -0.31
CA LEU A 439 10.69 -19.24 -0.11
C LEU A 439 11.59 -19.00 -1.32
N LEU A 440 12.11 -20.06 -1.94
CA LEU A 440 12.93 -19.96 -3.15
C LEU A 440 12.11 -19.43 -4.35
N ALA A 441 10.85 -19.81 -4.45
CA ALA A 441 9.93 -19.26 -5.48
C ALA A 441 9.71 -17.75 -5.27
N SER A 442 9.43 -17.33 -4.04
CA SER A 442 9.29 -15.91 -3.67
C SER A 442 10.59 -15.13 -3.88
N TRP A 443 11.74 -15.72 -3.55
CA TRP A 443 13.04 -15.10 -3.83
C TRP A 443 13.26 -14.87 -5.34
N ARG A 444 12.91 -15.87 -6.18
CA ARG A 444 13.02 -15.74 -7.65
C ARG A 444 12.08 -14.65 -8.20
N GLU A 445 10.90 -14.51 -7.64
CA GLU A 445 9.96 -13.46 -8.02
C GLU A 445 10.51 -12.06 -7.72
N LEU A 446 11.18 -11.89 -6.58
CA LEU A 446 11.83 -10.63 -6.18
C LEU A 446 13.14 -10.35 -6.97
N ASN A 447 13.67 -11.33 -7.71
CA ASN A 447 14.90 -11.22 -8.50
C ASN A 447 14.58 -11.23 -9.99
N SER A 448 14.15 -10.10 -10.53
CA SER A 448 13.72 -9.93 -11.93
C SER A 448 14.85 -9.56 -12.89
N ALA A 449 16.04 -9.21 -12.41
CA ALA A 449 17.21 -8.92 -13.22
C ALA A 449 17.71 -10.15 -13.97
N ARG A 450 18.24 -9.96 -15.19
CA ARG A 450 18.69 -11.02 -16.08
C ARG A 450 20.21 -11.21 -16.14
N ASP A 451 20.92 -10.18 -15.71
CA ASP A 451 22.40 -10.17 -15.63
C ASP A 451 22.86 -9.90 -14.20
N ASN A 452 24.14 -10.00 -13.95
CA ASN A 452 24.72 -9.80 -12.64
C ASN A 452 25.26 -8.37 -12.42
N TRP A 453 25.06 -7.45 -13.37
CA TRP A 453 25.47 -6.06 -13.21
C TRP A 453 24.53 -5.30 -12.28
N VAL A 454 25.05 -4.34 -11.52
CA VAL A 454 24.29 -3.49 -10.62
C VAL A 454 24.65 -2.03 -10.87
N ASP A 455 23.69 -1.28 -11.39
CA ASP A 455 23.84 0.16 -11.66
C ASP A 455 23.48 1.01 -10.43
N VAL A 456 22.45 0.59 -9.68
CA VAL A 456 21.90 1.34 -8.55
C VAL A 456 21.69 0.41 -7.36
N VAL A 457 22.14 0.85 -6.19
CA VAL A 457 21.78 0.23 -4.90
C VAL A 457 20.80 1.15 -4.19
N SER A 458 19.59 0.62 -3.93
CA SER A 458 18.49 1.34 -3.29
C SER A 458 18.24 0.83 -1.88
N LEU A 459 18.38 1.70 -0.88
CA LEU A 459 18.19 1.37 0.54
C LEU A 459 17.16 2.32 1.18
N GLY A 460 16.43 1.82 2.18
CA GLY A 460 15.47 2.63 2.93
C GLY A 460 14.03 2.58 2.40
N ASN A 461 13.54 1.42 2.02
CA ASN A 461 12.13 1.21 1.73
C ASN A 461 11.56 0.04 2.59
N PRO A 462 10.86 0.37 3.71
CA PRO A 462 10.55 1.70 4.30
C PRO A 462 11.79 2.48 4.74
N HIS A 463 11.59 3.78 5.04
CA HIS A 463 12.64 4.70 5.46
C HIS A 463 13.62 4.10 6.46
N PHE A 464 14.90 4.34 6.20
CA PHE A 464 16.02 3.80 6.97
C PHE A 464 15.95 4.24 8.43
N SER A 465 16.17 3.32 9.35
CA SER A 465 16.22 3.55 10.80
C SER A 465 17.62 3.97 11.25
N LEU A 466 17.74 4.41 12.49
CA LEU A 466 19.03 4.76 13.08
C LEU A 466 19.96 3.54 13.21
N SER A 467 19.42 2.38 13.55
CA SER A 467 20.16 1.11 13.64
C SER A 467 20.66 0.64 12.26
N GLU A 468 19.84 0.79 11.21
CA GLU A 468 20.27 0.50 9.84
C GLU A 468 21.39 1.45 9.39
N PHE A 469 21.35 2.74 9.76
CA PHE A 469 22.47 3.66 9.54
C PHE A 469 23.75 3.23 10.25
N ALA A 470 23.65 2.74 11.48
CA ALA A 470 24.80 2.23 12.23
C ALA A 470 25.42 0.99 11.54
N ALA A 471 24.58 0.04 11.11
CA ALA A 471 25.01 -1.15 10.37
C ALA A 471 25.67 -0.76 9.03
N LEU A 472 25.04 0.12 8.26
CA LEU A 472 25.57 0.59 6.97
C LEU A 472 26.90 1.34 7.13
N ALA A 473 27.02 2.22 8.14
CA ALA A 473 28.27 2.92 8.43
C ALA A 473 29.43 1.96 8.68
N THR A 474 29.16 0.88 9.42
CA THR A 474 30.14 -0.20 9.67
C THR A 474 30.55 -0.90 8.37
N LEU A 475 29.58 -1.23 7.50
CA LEU A 475 29.82 -1.90 6.22
C LEU A 475 30.55 -0.99 5.22
N CYS A 476 30.34 0.31 5.25
CA CYS A 476 30.98 1.27 4.34
C CYS A 476 32.40 1.69 4.79
N ALA A 477 32.74 1.51 6.08
CA ALA A 477 33.99 2.00 6.66
C ALA A 477 35.23 1.41 5.96
N GLY A 478 36.10 2.31 5.44
CA GLY A 478 37.32 1.93 4.75
C GLY A 478 37.15 1.29 3.37
N ARG A 479 35.93 1.27 2.84
CA ARG A 479 35.61 0.74 1.51
C ARG A 479 35.42 1.87 0.50
N VAL A 480 35.49 1.53 -0.77
CA VAL A 480 35.33 2.45 -1.89
C VAL A 480 34.23 1.94 -2.80
N LYS A 481 33.26 2.80 -3.06
CA LYS A 481 32.16 2.53 -3.99
C LYS A 481 32.66 2.52 -5.43
N HIS A 482 32.14 1.62 -6.25
CA HIS A 482 32.42 1.61 -7.69
C HIS A 482 31.92 2.92 -8.33
N PRO A 483 32.73 3.58 -9.20
CA PRO A 483 32.42 4.93 -9.69
C PRO A 483 31.11 5.00 -10.50
N TYR A 484 30.70 3.92 -11.16
CA TYR A 484 29.48 3.87 -11.97
C TYR A 484 28.22 3.47 -11.17
N VAL A 485 28.37 2.99 -9.94
CA VAL A 485 27.20 2.61 -9.13
C VAL A 485 26.67 3.84 -8.38
N VAL A 486 25.37 4.05 -8.44
CA VAL A 486 24.68 4.97 -7.54
C VAL A 486 24.20 4.19 -6.32
N LEU A 487 24.59 4.61 -5.11
CA LEU A 487 23.99 4.14 -3.88
C LEU A 487 23.18 5.29 -3.29
N ALA A 488 21.87 5.11 -3.17
CA ALA A 488 21.00 6.12 -2.58
C ALA A 488 20.15 5.53 -1.44
N ILE A 489 19.95 6.35 -0.39
CA ILE A 489 19.29 5.95 0.85
C ILE A 489 18.15 6.92 1.10
N THR A 490 16.93 6.40 1.24
CA THR A 490 15.80 7.22 1.68
C THR A 490 15.56 7.10 3.19
N CYS A 491 15.33 8.23 3.85
CA CYS A 491 15.09 8.28 5.30
C CYS A 491 14.26 9.51 5.69
N GLY A 492 13.66 9.47 6.87
CA GLY A 492 13.03 10.64 7.48
C GLY A 492 14.06 11.67 7.96
N ARG A 493 13.70 12.97 7.91
CA ARG A 493 14.59 14.08 8.36
C ARG A 493 15.09 13.89 9.80
N THR A 494 14.21 13.46 10.70
CA THR A 494 14.52 13.22 12.11
C THR A 494 15.58 12.15 12.27
N VAL A 495 15.44 11.02 11.58
CA VAL A 495 16.43 9.93 11.63
C VAL A 495 17.76 10.35 11.02
N LEU A 496 17.75 11.13 9.92
CA LEU A 496 18.96 11.67 9.32
C LEU A 496 19.76 12.53 10.30
N GLU A 497 19.07 13.42 11.04
CA GLU A 497 19.72 14.26 12.05
C GLU A 497 20.24 13.43 13.25
N GLN A 498 19.53 12.39 13.65
CA GLN A 498 20.00 11.45 14.68
C GLN A 498 21.26 10.71 14.20
N ALA A 499 21.28 10.21 12.96
CA ALA A 499 22.42 9.53 12.37
C ALA A 499 23.65 10.46 12.24
N ARG A 500 23.41 11.75 11.91
CA ARG A 500 24.46 12.77 11.88
C ARG A 500 25.07 13.00 13.26
N LYS A 501 24.24 13.19 14.28
CA LYS A 501 24.67 13.36 15.67
C LYS A 501 25.42 12.15 16.20
N ALA A 502 25.02 10.95 15.80
CA ALA A 502 25.69 9.70 16.17
C ALA A 502 27.01 9.45 15.40
N GLY A 503 27.33 10.28 14.40
CA GLY A 503 28.57 10.18 13.62
C GLY A 503 28.54 9.13 12.51
N TYR A 504 27.39 8.50 12.24
CA TYR A 504 27.28 7.44 11.22
C TYR A 504 27.43 7.95 9.79
N LEU A 505 27.06 9.22 9.53
CA LEU A 505 27.06 9.76 8.17
C LEU A 505 28.46 9.93 7.59
N ALA A 506 29.49 10.16 8.41
CA ALA A 506 30.83 10.40 7.92
C ALA A 506 31.39 9.26 7.04
N ALA A 507 31.20 8.00 7.46
CA ALA A 507 31.61 6.84 6.68
C ALA A 507 30.77 6.67 5.41
N ILE A 508 29.45 6.89 5.52
CA ILE A 508 28.48 6.73 4.44
C ILE A 508 28.68 7.79 3.34
N GLU A 509 28.89 9.05 3.73
CA GLU A 509 29.16 10.16 2.81
C GLU A 509 30.54 9.99 2.14
N THR A 510 31.57 9.57 2.90
CA THR A 510 32.89 9.24 2.35
C THR A 510 32.83 8.09 1.35
N PHE A 511 31.98 7.09 1.59
CA PHE A 511 31.72 6.00 0.66
C PHE A 511 31.05 6.50 -0.63
N GLY A 512 30.40 7.64 -0.62
CA GLY A 512 29.76 8.27 -1.78
C GLY A 512 28.28 7.92 -1.94
N ALA A 513 27.58 7.69 -0.85
CA ALA A 513 26.13 7.50 -0.86
C ALA A 513 25.38 8.83 -1.03
N VAL A 514 24.25 8.80 -1.73
CA VAL A 514 23.30 9.90 -1.85
C VAL A 514 22.21 9.75 -0.80
N LEU A 515 22.05 10.73 0.07
CA LEU A 515 21.01 10.75 1.08
C LEU A 515 19.79 11.52 0.53
N VAL A 516 18.62 10.93 0.56
CA VAL A 516 17.37 11.52 0.06
C VAL A 516 16.35 11.51 1.20
N THR A 517 15.71 12.65 1.43
CA THR A 517 14.67 12.77 2.47
C THR A 517 13.31 13.04 1.87
N ASP A 518 12.26 13.01 2.70
CA ASP A 518 10.89 13.39 2.37
C ASP A 518 10.15 12.46 1.41
N THR A 519 10.86 11.65 0.66
CA THR A 519 10.30 10.74 -0.35
C THR A 519 10.77 9.31 -0.13
N CYS A 520 10.11 8.36 -0.71
CA CYS A 520 10.51 6.96 -0.65
C CYS A 520 10.85 6.41 -2.06
N TRP A 521 11.50 5.24 -2.10
CA TRP A 521 11.94 4.63 -3.34
C TRP A 521 10.81 4.35 -4.34
N CYS A 522 9.57 4.13 -3.88
CA CYS A 522 8.44 3.94 -4.78
C CYS A 522 8.07 5.21 -5.59
N MET A 523 8.60 6.39 -5.20
CA MET A 523 8.39 7.68 -5.87
C MET A 523 9.62 8.14 -6.64
N LEU A 524 10.79 7.54 -6.39
CA LEU A 524 12.04 7.95 -7.04
C LEU A 524 12.16 7.32 -8.43
N GLY A 525 12.44 8.18 -9.41
CA GLY A 525 12.71 7.82 -10.78
C GLY A 525 13.97 8.53 -11.29
N GLU A 526 13.99 8.78 -12.58
CA GLU A 526 15.04 9.59 -13.19
C GLU A 526 14.97 11.04 -12.70
N PRO A 527 16.13 11.69 -12.51
CA PRO A 527 17.50 11.23 -12.75
C PRO A 527 18.21 10.62 -11.54
N VAL A 528 17.55 10.47 -10.36
CA VAL A 528 18.14 9.78 -9.20
C VAL A 528 18.50 8.33 -9.58
N ILE A 529 17.64 7.67 -10.33
CA ILE A 529 17.99 6.47 -11.10
C ILE A 529 18.55 6.96 -12.44
N PRO A 530 19.82 6.72 -12.75
CA PRO A 530 20.39 7.20 -14.01
C PRO A 530 19.61 6.65 -15.22
N PRO A 531 19.40 7.45 -16.29
CA PRO A 531 18.63 6.99 -17.46
C PRO A 531 19.20 5.75 -18.15
N HIS A 532 20.52 5.53 -18.03
CA HIS A 532 21.20 4.37 -18.59
C HIS A 532 21.15 3.14 -17.67
N ALA A 533 20.72 3.28 -16.42
CA ALA A 533 20.64 2.17 -15.50
C ALA A 533 19.61 1.12 -15.98
N THR A 534 20.00 -0.13 -15.96
CA THR A 534 19.16 -1.28 -16.33
C THR A 534 18.80 -2.14 -15.13
N THR A 535 19.60 -2.06 -14.07
CA THR A 535 19.54 -2.98 -12.94
C THR A 535 19.66 -2.26 -11.61
N LEU A 536 18.76 -2.61 -10.70
CA LEU A 536 18.74 -2.14 -9.31
C LEU A 536 19.07 -3.30 -8.37
N MET A 537 19.64 -2.99 -7.20
CA MET A 537 19.75 -3.93 -6.09
C MET A 537 19.19 -3.33 -4.81
N THR A 538 18.47 -4.11 -4.02
CA THR A 538 17.80 -3.64 -2.80
C THR A 538 17.71 -4.73 -1.74
N ASN A 539 17.68 -4.34 -0.45
CA ASN A 539 17.35 -5.21 0.67
C ASN A 539 15.86 -5.16 1.04
N SER A 540 15.04 -4.43 0.27
CA SER A 540 13.61 -4.30 0.52
C SER A 540 12.80 -5.25 -0.35
N GLY A 541 12.07 -6.20 0.26
CA GLY A 541 11.10 -7.04 -0.44
C GLY A 541 9.96 -6.22 -1.06
N LYS A 542 9.52 -5.15 -0.39
CA LYS A 542 8.50 -4.22 -0.93
C LYS A 542 8.99 -3.57 -2.24
N TYR A 543 10.18 -2.97 -2.23
CA TYR A 543 10.68 -2.28 -3.42
C TYR A 543 11.07 -3.25 -4.54
N ALA A 544 11.63 -4.40 -4.21
CA ALA A 544 11.95 -5.43 -5.19
C ALA A 544 10.70 -5.87 -5.99
N HIS A 545 9.54 -5.91 -5.36
CA HIS A 545 8.26 -6.21 -6.03
C HIS A 545 7.80 -5.08 -6.96
N TYR A 546 7.81 -3.83 -6.48
CA TYR A 546 7.22 -2.71 -7.22
C TYR A 546 8.14 -2.11 -8.30
N ALA A 547 9.46 -2.08 -8.08
CA ALA A 547 10.40 -1.37 -8.95
C ALA A 547 10.36 -1.80 -10.43
N PRO A 548 10.20 -3.09 -10.80
CA PRO A 548 10.08 -3.45 -12.21
C PRO A 548 8.91 -2.78 -12.93
N GLY A 549 7.78 -2.58 -12.24
CA GLY A 549 6.61 -1.88 -12.76
C GLY A 549 6.78 -0.35 -12.76
N LEU A 550 7.29 0.20 -11.67
CA LEU A 550 7.41 1.65 -11.47
C LEU A 550 8.49 2.29 -12.34
N VAL A 551 9.66 1.65 -12.46
CA VAL A 551 10.82 2.26 -13.12
C VAL A 551 11.35 1.45 -14.32
N GLY A 552 10.73 0.31 -14.63
CA GLY A 552 11.08 -0.49 -15.81
C GLY A 552 12.48 -1.12 -15.74
N ARG A 553 13.05 -1.32 -14.56
CA ARG A 553 14.41 -1.86 -14.36
C ARG A 553 14.36 -3.27 -13.79
N GLY A 554 15.35 -4.10 -14.09
CA GLY A 554 15.58 -5.38 -13.43
C GLY A 554 16.02 -5.19 -11.99
N VAL A 555 15.64 -6.11 -11.09
CA VAL A 555 15.94 -5.97 -9.67
C VAL A 555 16.63 -7.22 -9.13
N HIS A 556 17.63 -7.01 -8.28
CA HIS A 556 18.21 -7.99 -7.38
C HIS A 556 17.77 -7.69 -5.94
N PHE A 557 17.29 -8.71 -5.25
CA PHE A 557 16.96 -8.65 -3.84
C PHE A 557 17.99 -9.46 -3.04
N ALA A 558 18.62 -8.82 -2.04
CA ALA A 558 19.63 -9.46 -1.20
C ALA A 558 19.80 -8.78 0.16
N ALA A 559 20.64 -9.32 1.04
CA ALA A 559 20.99 -8.73 2.33
C ALA A 559 21.74 -7.39 2.19
N LEU A 560 21.71 -6.55 3.24
CA LEU A 560 22.38 -5.24 3.26
C LEU A 560 23.88 -5.35 2.95
N ALA A 561 24.56 -6.35 3.51
CA ALA A 561 25.97 -6.59 3.26
C ALA A 561 26.28 -6.88 1.78
N GLU A 562 25.42 -7.66 1.12
CA GLU A 562 25.55 -7.93 -0.32
C GLU A 562 25.24 -6.69 -1.18
N CYS A 563 24.31 -5.86 -0.74
CA CYS A 563 24.03 -4.57 -1.39
C CYS A 563 25.27 -3.64 -1.35
N VAL A 564 25.98 -3.58 -0.22
CA VAL A 564 27.22 -2.80 -0.10
C VAL A 564 28.36 -3.44 -0.93
N GLU A 565 28.45 -4.77 -0.98
CA GLU A 565 29.43 -5.45 -1.85
C GLU A 565 29.17 -5.12 -3.34
N ALA A 566 27.92 -5.21 -3.76
CA ALA A 566 27.54 -4.81 -5.12
C ALA A 566 27.81 -3.33 -5.41
N ALA A 567 27.64 -2.45 -4.41
CA ALA A 567 28.04 -1.04 -4.57
C ALA A 567 29.53 -0.86 -4.79
N CYS A 568 30.38 -1.75 -4.25
CA CYS A 568 31.84 -1.71 -4.46
C CYS A 568 32.28 -2.34 -5.79
N THR A 569 31.59 -3.39 -6.25
CA THR A 569 32.01 -4.23 -7.38
C THR A 569 31.22 -4.00 -8.67
N ALA A 570 30.10 -3.30 -8.59
CA ALA A 570 29.09 -3.15 -9.64
C ALA A 570 28.49 -4.50 -10.09
N ALA A 571 28.56 -5.52 -9.28
CA ALA A 571 28.10 -6.87 -9.63
C ALA A 571 27.55 -7.62 -8.41
N THR A 572 26.67 -8.57 -8.68
CA THR A 572 26.17 -9.53 -7.71
C THR A 572 26.36 -10.96 -8.24
N HIS A 573 26.33 -11.92 -7.34
CA HIS A 573 26.36 -13.33 -7.75
C HIS A 573 25.00 -13.85 -8.24
N GLY A 574 23.89 -13.10 -7.99
CA GLY A 574 22.55 -13.49 -8.41
C GLY A 574 22.09 -14.84 -7.83
N GLN A 575 22.63 -15.23 -6.67
CA GLN A 575 22.34 -16.52 -6.02
C GLN A 575 21.43 -16.29 -4.80
N PRO A 576 20.58 -17.27 -4.47
CA PRO A 576 19.84 -17.24 -3.21
C PRO A 576 20.80 -17.11 -2.01
N PRO A 577 20.35 -16.49 -0.90
CA PRO A 577 21.13 -16.40 0.32
C PRO A 577 21.54 -17.80 0.82
N THR A 578 22.66 -17.90 1.51
CA THR A 578 23.27 -19.19 1.91
C THR A 578 22.32 -20.06 2.72
N TRP A 579 21.52 -19.44 3.59
CA TRP A 579 20.53 -20.14 4.42
C TRP A 579 19.35 -20.74 3.61
N LEU A 580 19.12 -20.31 2.36
CA LEU A 580 18.05 -20.81 1.48
C LEU A 580 18.57 -21.81 0.43
N ARG A 581 19.88 -22.00 0.33
CA ARG A 581 20.46 -22.98 -0.62
C ARG A 581 20.22 -24.39 -0.15
N PRO A 582 19.92 -25.35 -1.05
CA PRO A 582 19.86 -26.74 -0.70
C PRO A 582 21.19 -27.19 -0.04
N THR A 583 21.13 -27.77 1.13
CA THR A 583 22.31 -28.43 1.73
C THR A 583 22.73 -29.57 0.81
N THR A 584 23.83 -29.41 0.08
CA THR A 584 24.48 -30.50 -0.59
C THR A 584 25.06 -31.39 0.50
N HIS A 585 24.32 -32.46 0.90
CA HIS A 585 24.92 -33.52 1.64
C HIS A 585 25.98 -34.14 0.72
N THR A 586 27.23 -33.74 0.86
CA THR A 586 28.38 -34.50 0.41
C THR A 586 28.45 -35.72 1.32
N GLY A 587 27.68 -36.76 0.95
CA GLY A 587 27.87 -38.10 1.50
C GLY A 587 29.27 -38.56 1.14
N GLY A 588 30.20 -38.40 2.07
CA GLY A 588 31.48 -39.09 1.98
C GLY A 588 31.22 -40.59 2.03
N PRO A 589 31.93 -41.39 1.22
CA PRO A 589 31.77 -42.83 1.27
C PRO A 589 32.24 -43.35 2.64
N THR A 590 31.33 -43.99 3.36
CA THR A 590 31.68 -44.86 4.47
C THR A 590 32.53 -46.01 3.90
N HIS A 591 33.83 -45.93 4.04
CA HIS A 591 34.68 -47.10 3.90
C HIS A 591 34.43 -48.03 5.09
N VAL A 592 33.94 -49.22 4.77
CA VAL A 592 33.90 -50.41 5.61
C VAL A 592 35.32 -50.90 5.90
#